data_9f5447e262341e6f1b4f21c6fc6fb5df
#
_entry.id   9f5447e262341e6f1b4f21c6fc6fb5df
#
_cell.length_a   1.000
_cell.length_b   1.000
_cell.length_c   1.000
_cell.angle_alpha   90.00
_cell.angle_beta   90.00
_cell.angle_gamma   90.00
#
_symmetry.space_group_name_H-M   'P 1'
#
loop_
_entity.id
_entity.type
_entity.pdbx_description
1 polymer ?
#
loop_
_entity_poly.entity_id
_entity_poly.type
_entity_poly.pdbx_seq_one_letter_code
_entity_poly.pdbx_strand_id
1 'polypeptide(L)' 'VRKAMSRYFNQLDKKNTPIDVYQLVLNEVEPPLLRSVMQFSNNNQSKAAKILGINRTTLRTKLKKYKIE' A
#
# COMPACT_ATOMS: atom_id res chain seq x y z
N VAL A 1 -6.60 -8.85 -9.06
CA VAL A 1 -5.43 -9.12 -8.22
C VAL A 1 -4.57 -10.23 -8.81
N ARG A 2 -5.17 -11.30 -9.27
CA ARG A 2 -4.42 -12.41 -9.86
C ARG A 2 -3.61 -11.98 -11.07
N LYS A 3 -4.22 -11.21 -11.96
CA LYS A 3 -3.53 -10.77 -13.17
C LYS A 3 -2.36 -9.86 -12.85
N ALA A 4 -2.53 -9.00 -11.86
CA ALA A 4 -1.44 -8.12 -11.46
C ALA A 4 -0.27 -8.92 -10.91
N MET A 5 -0.55 -9.93 -10.10
CA MET A 5 0.48 -10.78 -9.53
C MET A 5 1.22 -11.54 -10.62
N SER A 6 0.49 -12.08 -11.58
CA SER A 6 1.11 -12.80 -12.70
C SER A 6 2.06 -11.90 -13.46
N ARG A 7 1.68 -10.66 -13.64
CA ARG A 7 2.53 -9.70 -14.37
C ARG A 7 3.83 -9.44 -13.64
N TYR A 8 3.77 -9.30 -12.32
CA TYR A 8 4.97 -9.09 -11.52
C TYR A 8 5.91 -10.28 -11.59
N PHE A 9 5.37 -11.48 -11.48
CA PHE A 9 6.18 -12.68 -11.55
C PHE A 9 6.81 -12.87 -12.91
N ASN A 10 6.10 -12.54 -13.98
CA ASN A 10 6.65 -12.60 -15.31
C ASN A 10 7.83 -11.65 -15.48
N GLN A 11 7.72 -10.47 -14.91
CA GLN A 11 8.81 -9.50 -14.97
C GLN A 11 10.02 -9.99 -14.18
N LEU A 12 9.79 -10.61 -13.05
CA LEU A 12 10.87 -11.16 -12.25
C LEU A 12 11.64 -12.22 -13.01
N ASP A 13 10.90 -13.10 -13.68
CA ASP A 13 11.51 -14.17 -14.46
C ASP A 13 12.40 -13.61 -15.56
N LYS A 14 11.91 -12.59 -16.25
CA LYS A 14 12.64 -12.00 -17.36
C LYS A 14 13.91 -11.31 -16.90
N LYS A 15 13.82 -10.58 -15.80
CA LYS A 15 14.94 -9.78 -15.30
C LYS A 15 15.91 -10.60 -14.49
N ASN A 16 15.45 -11.72 -13.99
CA ASN A 16 16.27 -12.57 -13.14
C ASN A 16 16.88 -11.77 -11.99
N THR A 17 16.09 -10.86 -11.42
CA THR A 17 16.53 -9.97 -10.36
C THR A 17 15.81 -10.29 -9.07
N PRO A 18 16.53 -10.31 -7.94
CA PRO A 18 15.88 -10.48 -6.65
C PRO A 18 15.14 -9.20 -6.30
N ILE A 19 13.83 -9.22 -6.47
CA ILE A 19 13.00 -8.07 -6.17
C ILE A 19 12.06 -8.43 -5.02
N ASP A 20 11.84 -7.46 -4.16
CA ASP A 20 10.88 -7.61 -3.09
C ASP A 20 9.47 -7.50 -3.67
N VAL A 21 8.92 -8.64 -4.04
CA VAL A 21 7.60 -8.71 -4.66
C VAL A 21 6.53 -8.14 -3.72
N TYR A 22 6.67 -8.42 -2.44
CA TYR A 22 5.72 -7.91 -1.46
C TYR A 22 5.66 -6.38 -1.51
N GLN A 23 6.83 -5.75 -1.56
CA GLN A 23 6.89 -4.30 -1.59
C GLN A 23 6.34 -3.74 -2.90
N LEU A 24 6.59 -4.44 -4.02
CA LEU A 24 6.03 -4.01 -5.31
C LEU A 24 4.50 -3.99 -5.27
N VAL A 25 3.91 -5.04 -4.71
CA VAL A 25 2.46 -5.13 -4.62
C VAL A 25 1.91 -4.05 -3.70
N LEU A 26 2.57 -3.84 -2.56
CA LEU A 26 2.14 -2.82 -1.63
C LEU A 26 2.19 -1.43 -2.26
N ASN A 27 3.22 -1.15 -3.05
CA ASN A 27 3.34 0.15 -3.70
C ASN A 27 2.17 0.42 -4.66
N GLU A 28 1.55 -0.64 -5.18
CA GLU A 28 0.40 -0.50 -6.06
C GLU A 28 -0.91 -0.40 -5.28
N VAL A 29 -1.02 -1.15 -4.19
CA VAL A 29 -2.28 -1.31 -3.48
C VAL A 29 -2.46 -0.29 -2.36
N GLU A 30 -1.39 0.02 -1.67
CA GLU A 30 -1.49 0.90 -0.50
C GLU A 30 -2.00 2.30 -0.80
N PRO A 31 -1.54 2.98 -1.86
CA PRO A 31 -2.02 4.34 -2.10
C PRO A 31 -3.54 4.44 -2.23
N PRO A 32 -4.19 3.66 -3.11
CA PRO A 32 -5.65 3.74 -3.21
C PRO A 32 -6.35 3.27 -1.94
N LEU A 33 -5.79 2.28 -1.25
CA LEU A 33 -6.37 1.81 0.00
C LEU A 33 -6.32 2.90 1.06
N LEU A 34 -5.18 3.54 1.22
CA LEU A 34 -5.03 4.60 2.22
C LEU A 34 -5.94 5.79 1.91
N ARG A 35 -6.04 6.17 0.64
CA ARG A 35 -6.94 7.26 0.26
C ARG A 35 -8.38 6.94 0.63
N SER A 36 -8.81 5.72 0.32
CA SER A 36 -10.17 5.29 0.62
C SER A 36 -10.46 5.30 2.11
N VAL A 37 -9.52 4.79 2.90
CA VAL A 37 -9.70 4.73 4.35
C VAL A 37 -9.70 6.13 4.96
N MET A 38 -8.81 7.00 4.50
CA MET A 38 -8.79 8.37 5.00
C MET A 38 -10.08 9.10 4.68
N GLN A 39 -10.60 8.89 3.49
CA GLN A 39 -11.88 9.48 3.10
C GLN A 39 -13.02 8.95 3.96
N PHE A 40 -13.04 7.65 4.17
CA PHE A 40 -14.06 7.01 5.00
C PHE A 40 -14.03 7.51 6.45
N SER A 41 -12.84 7.79 6.95
CA SER A 41 -12.67 8.24 8.34
C SER A 41 -12.68 9.78 8.46
N ASN A 42 -13.01 10.49 7.40
CA ASN A 42 -13.03 11.95 7.38
C ASN A 42 -11.68 12.54 7.79
N ASN A 43 -10.61 11.94 7.31
CA ASN A 43 -9.23 12.35 7.57
C ASN A 43 -8.83 12.22 9.04
N ASN A 44 -9.53 11.38 9.78
CA ASN A 44 -9.18 11.09 11.17
C ASN A 44 -8.16 9.96 11.19
N GLN A 45 -6.90 10.29 11.39
CA GLN A 45 -5.81 9.31 11.32
C GLN A 45 -5.94 8.21 12.38
N SER A 46 -6.37 8.55 13.57
CA SER A 46 -6.54 7.55 14.62
C SER A 46 -7.60 6.52 14.25
N LYS A 47 -8.71 7.00 13.70
CA LYS A 47 -9.80 6.13 13.26
C LYS A 47 -9.35 5.29 12.07
N ALA A 48 -8.67 5.90 11.12
CA ALA A 48 -8.17 5.19 9.94
C ALA A 48 -7.20 4.09 10.32
N ALA A 49 -6.30 4.37 11.26
CA ALA A 49 -5.34 3.37 11.72
C ALA A 49 -6.05 2.18 12.36
N LYS A 50 -7.10 2.43 13.14
CA LYS A 50 -7.88 1.36 13.74
C LYS A 50 -8.57 0.50 12.68
N ILE A 51 -9.14 1.16 11.67
CA ILE A 51 -9.82 0.43 10.59
C ILE A 51 -8.82 -0.46 9.85
N LEU A 52 -7.62 0.05 9.60
CA LEU A 52 -6.59 -0.70 8.91
C LEU A 52 -5.92 -1.75 9.80
N GLY A 53 -6.07 -1.62 11.11
CA GLY A 53 -5.41 -2.53 12.03
C GLY A 53 -3.92 -2.28 12.16
N ILE A 54 -3.49 -1.05 11.99
CA ILE A 54 -2.08 -0.67 12.11
C ILE A 54 -1.91 0.45 13.11
N ASN A 55 -0.66 0.69 13.49
CA ASN A 55 -0.31 1.75 14.42
C ASN A 55 -0.46 3.11 13.74
N ARG A 56 -0.90 4.12 14.50
CA ARG A 56 -1.07 5.46 13.95
C ARG A 56 0.22 6.03 13.37
N THR A 57 1.35 5.77 14.03
CA THR A 57 2.64 6.23 13.55
C THR A 57 2.98 5.59 12.20
N THR A 58 2.68 4.29 12.07
CA THR A 58 2.88 3.58 10.82
C THR A 58 2.02 4.20 9.72
N LEU A 59 0.77 4.50 10.03
CA LEU A 59 -0.12 5.14 9.08
C LEU A 59 0.43 6.49 8.61
N ARG A 60 0.87 7.31 9.55
CA ARG A 60 1.42 8.62 9.22
C ARG A 60 2.63 8.51 8.30
N THR A 61 3.51 7.56 8.58
CA THR A 61 4.68 7.33 7.76
C THR A 61 4.28 6.95 6.34
N LYS A 62 3.28 6.08 6.21
CA LYS A 62 2.81 5.67 4.89
C LYS A 62 2.12 6.80 4.15
N LEU A 63 1.36 7.62 4.85
CA LEU A 63 0.70 8.77 4.22
C LEU A 63 1.74 9.74 3.65
N LYS A 64 2.82 9.95 4.39
CA LYS A 64 3.91 10.81 3.90
C LYS A 64 4.61 10.17 2.71
N LYS A 65 4.85 8.87 2.77
CA LYS A 65 5.52 8.16 1.69
C LYS A 65 4.79 8.32 0.36
N TYR A 66 3.46 8.23 0.40
CA TYR A 66 2.65 8.34 -0.80
C TYR A 66 2.08 9.73 -1.03
N LYS A 67 2.46 10.69 -0.19
CA LYS A 67 1.98 12.07 -0.29
C LYS A 67 0.47 12.19 -0.26
N ILE A 68 -0.13 11.45 0.66
CA ILE A 68 -1.57 11.46 0.89
C ILE A 68 -1.84 12.29 2.13
N GLU A 69 -2.83 13.18 2.04
CA GLU A 69 -3.19 13.98 3.20
C GLU A 69 -4.36 13.44 3.96
#